data_4e1a66bc636ec22282a85a54aabfe481
#
_entry.id   4e1a66bc636ec22282a85a54aabfe481
#
_cell.length_a   1.000
_cell.length_b   1.000
_cell.length_c   1.000
_cell.angle_alpha   90.00
_cell.angle_beta   90.00
_cell.angle_gamma   90.00
#
_symmetry.space_group_name_H-M   'P 1'
#
loop_
_entity.id
_entity.type
_entity.pdbx_description
1 polymer ?
#
loop_
_entity_poly.entity_id
_entity_poly.type
_entity_poly.pdbx_seq_one_letter_code
_entity_poly.pdbx_strand_id
1 'polypeptide(L)'
;MGDDVKPILGLDDWIFDIAITANRPDCQCIYGMAREVAAVLGKELKEPALDYTADDVKKENFKVSVLAQDICPRYTAHYVHDVKISESPAWMRKRLALVGIGSISNVVDITNFILKELGQPMHAFDYSYLEGDEIVVRRANDGEKIVTLDEKEFELNSNNLVICDGCLLYTSPS
;
A
#
# COMPACT_ATOMS: atom_id res chain seq x y z
N MET A 1 31.80 -25.00 8.77
CA MET A 1 32.03 -24.52 7.39
C MET A 1 31.55 -25.60 6.44
N GLY A 2 30.70 -25.24 5.48
CA GLY A 2 30.12 -26.19 4.53
C GLY A 2 28.62 -26.44 4.68
N ASP A 3 27.96 -25.81 5.65
CA ASP A 3 26.49 -25.93 5.78
C ASP A 3 25.77 -25.21 4.65
N ASP A 4 24.66 -25.80 4.20
CA ASP A 4 23.80 -25.16 3.22
C ASP A 4 23.14 -23.92 3.83
N VAL A 5 23.43 -22.76 3.27
CA VAL A 5 22.90 -21.46 3.77
C VAL A 5 21.46 -21.19 3.30
N LYS A 6 20.93 -21.93 2.32
CA LYS A 6 19.58 -21.72 1.81
C LYS A 6 18.51 -21.80 2.88
N PRO A 7 18.46 -22.83 3.75
CA PRO A 7 17.48 -22.87 4.84
C PRO A 7 17.67 -21.74 5.85
N ILE A 8 18.94 -21.36 6.14
CA ILE A 8 19.27 -20.30 7.09
C ILE A 8 18.76 -18.95 6.59
N LEU A 9 18.93 -18.68 5.30
CA LEU A 9 18.47 -17.48 4.64
C LEU A 9 17.01 -17.57 4.18
N GLY A 10 16.39 -18.76 4.32
CA GLY A 10 15.04 -19.03 3.86
C GLY A 10 14.89 -18.93 2.35
N LEU A 11 15.91 -19.34 1.59
CA LEU A 11 15.93 -19.37 0.13
C LEU A 11 15.43 -20.70 -0.45
N ASP A 12 14.98 -21.62 0.39
CA ASP A 12 14.37 -22.91 0.05
C ASP A 12 12.85 -22.78 -0.11
N ASP A 13 12.42 -21.79 -0.87
CA ASP A 13 11.02 -21.50 -1.12
C ASP A 13 10.69 -21.62 -2.62
N TRP A 14 9.41 -21.67 -2.95
CA TRP A 14 8.94 -21.74 -4.32
C TRP A 14 8.41 -20.37 -4.75
N ILE A 15 8.89 -19.89 -5.88
CA ILE A 15 8.42 -18.66 -6.53
C ILE A 15 7.67 -19.05 -7.79
N PHE A 16 6.41 -18.65 -7.88
CA PHE A 16 5.61 -18.83 -9.08
C PHE A 16 5.63 -17.55 -9.90
N ASP A 17 6.10 -17.66 -11.14
CA ASP A 17 5.96 -16.60 -12.14
C ASP A 17 4.68 -16.86 -12.93
N ILE A 18 3.67 -16.02 -12.71
CA ILE A 18 2.32 -16.22 -13.22
C ILE A 18 1.94 -15.08 -14.13
N ALA A 19 1.68 -15.38 -15.40
CA ALA A 19 1.11 -14.44 -16.34
C ALA A 19 -0.39 -14.25 -16.07
N ILE A 20 -0.78 -13.04 -15.70
CA ILE A 20 -2.16 -12.68 -15.41
C ILE A 20 -2.72 -11.88 -16.57
N THR A 21 -3.89 -12.29 -17.07
CA THR A 21 -4.59 -11.59 -18.15
C THR A 21 -5.20 -10.27 -17.68
N ALA A 22 -5.34 -9.29 -18.58
CA ALA A 22 -5.80 -7.94 -18.24
C ALA A 22 -7.21 -7.89 -17.63
N ASN A 23 -8.04 -8.91 -17.89
CA ASN A 23 -9.39 -9.02 -17.34
C ASN A 23 -9.46 -9.64 -15.93
N ARG A 24 -8.29 -9.98 -15.33
CA ARG A 24 -8.21 -10.60 -14.00
C ARG A 24 -7.29 -9.80 -13.06
N PRO A 25 -7.56 -8.50 -12.85
CA PRO A 25 -6.75 -7.67 -11.95
C PRO A 25 -6.81 -8.15 -10.49
N ASP A 26 -7.87 -8.85 -10.10
CA ASP A 26 -8.04 -9.49 -8.80
C ASP A 26 -6.94 -10.52 -8.48
N CYS A 27 -6.36 -11.15 -9.50
CA CYS A 27 -5.30 -12.14 -9.35
C CYS A 27 -3.88 -11.52 -9.22
N GLN A 28 -3.75 -10.19 -9.26
CA GLN A 28 -2.46 -9.51 -9.10
C GLN A 28 -1.97 -9.44 -7.64
N CYS A 29 -2.69 -10.06 -6.73
CA CYS A 29 -2.29 -10.21 -5.33
C CYS A 29 -2.35 -11.68 -4.88
N ILE A 30 -1.64 -11.98 -3.81
CA ILE A 30 -1.55 -13.35 -3.28
C ILE A 30 -2.92 -13.89 -2.88
N TYR A 31 -3.74 -13.08 -2.21
CA TYR A 31 -5.07 -13.50 -1.76
C TYR A 31 -6.01 -13.79 -2.94
N GLY A 32 -6.00 -12.94 -3.98
CA GLY A 32 -6.79 -13.18 -5.17
C GLY A 32 -6.37 -14.45 -5.91
N MET A 33 -5.06 -14.69 -6.03
CA MET A 33 -4.54 -15.93 -6.60
C MET A 33 -4.88 -17.16 -5.75
N ALA A 34 -4.80 -17.04 -4.42
CA ALA A 34 -5.19 -18.12 -3.51
C ALA A 34 -6.66 -18.51 -3.68
N ARG A 35 -7.54 -17.53 -3.92
CA ARG A 35 -8.96 -17.76 -4.21
C ARG A 35 -9.16 -18.59 -5.48
N GLU A 36 -8.44 -18.27 -6.55
CA GLU A 36 -8.50 -19.04 -7.80
C GLU A 36 -7.98 -20.47 -7.61
N VAL A 37 -6.85 -20.62 -6.94
CA VAL A 37 -6.28 -21.95 -6.67
C VAL A 37 -7.24 -22.78 -5.81
N ALA A 38 -7.85 -22.17 -4.79
CA ALA A 38 -8.83 -22.86 -3.94
C ALA A 38 -10.04 -23.34 -4.75
N ALA A 39 -10.57 -22.48 -5.65
CA ALA A 39 -11.68 -22.83 -6.52
C ALA A 39 -11.33 -23.98 -7.47
N VAL A 40 -10.19 -23.93 -8.13
CA VAL A 40 -9.75 -24.97 -9.09
C VAL A 40 -9.50 -26.32 -8.37
N LEU A 41 -8.95 -26.28 -7.18
CA LEU A 41 -8.63 -27.51 -6.40
C LEU A 41 -9.82 -28.00 -5.54
N GLY A 42 -10.95 -27.30 -5.52
CA GLY A 42 -12.07 -27.62 -4.64
C GLY A 42 -11.68 -27.56 -3.14
N LYS A 43 -10.82 -26.65 -2.78
CA LYS A 43 -10.34 -26.44 -1.41
C LYS A 43 -10.97 -25.21 -0.79
N GLU A 44 -11.07 -25.22 0.53
CA GLU A 44 -11.51 -24.08 1.30
C GLU A 44 -10.42 -22.99 1.32
N LEU A 45 -10.79 -21.75 1.06
CA LEU A 45 -9.89 -20.60 1.20
C LEU A 45 -9.71 -20.26 2.68
N LYS A 46 -8.46 -20.10 3.08
CA LYS A 46 -8.15 -19.61 4.44
C LYS A 46 -8.16 -18.09 4.44
N GLU A 47 -9.00 -17.52 5.28
CA GLU A 47 -9.03 -16.07 5.50
C GLU A 47 -7.77 -15.60 6.23
N PRO A 48 -7.23 -14.42 5.90
CA PRO A 48 -6.15 -13.81 6.68
C PRO A 48 -6.59 -13.60 8.13
N ALA A 49 -5.74 -13.93 9.08
CA ALA A 49 -6.01 -13.64 10.47
C ALA A 49 -5.97 -12.12 10.72
N LEU A 50 -7.08 -11.57 11.21
CA LEU A 50 -7.21 -10.16 11.62
C LEU A 50 -7.21 -10.13 13.15
N ASP A 51 -6.04 -10.30 13.73
CA ASP A 51 -5.87 -10.46 15.16
C ASP A 51 -5.28 -9.17 15.77
N TYR A 52 -6.07 -8.10 15.76
CA TYR A 52 -5.69 -6.83 16.36
C TYR A 52 -6.88 -6.16 17.06
N THR A 53 -6.56 -5.38 18.07
CA THR A 53 -7.52 -4.48 18.72
C THR A 53 -7.13 -3.05 18.40
N ALA A 54 -8.04 -2.30 17.78
CA ALA A 54 -7.83 -0.88 17.54
C ALA A 54 -8.09 -0.08 18.83
N ASP A 55 -7.27 0.92 19.07
CA ASP A 55 -7.54 1.88 20.15
C ASP A 55 -8.71 2.78 19.76
N ASP A 56 -9.58 3.10 20.73
CA ASP A 56 -10.70 4.04 20.55
C ASP A 56 -10.27 5.52 20.53
N VAL A 57 -8.99 5.79 20.31
CA VAL A 57 -8.46 7.14 20.24
C VAL A 57 -8.88 7.79 18.92
N LYS A 58 -9.75 8.78 19.01
CA LYS A 58 -10.13 9.61 17.87
C LYS A 58 -9.27 10.86 17.83
N LYS A 59 -8.70 11.14 16.66
CA LYS A 59 -8.09 12.43 16.38
C LYS A 59 -9.22 13.39 16.02
N GLU A 60 -9.64 14.25 16.95
CA GLU A 60 -10.86 15.06 16.85
C GLU A 60 -10.89 15.98 15.63
N ASN A 61 -9.72 16.44 15.18
CA ASN A 61 -9.62 17.40 14.07
C ASN A 61 -9.29 16.75 12.71
N PHE A 62 -8.95 15.45 12.66
CA PHE A 62 -8.56 14.81 11.41
C PHE A 62 -9.78 14.52 10.53
N LYS A 63 -9.72 14.96 9.28
CA LYS A 63 -10.78 14.79 8.28
C LYS A 63 -10.29 14.11 7.02
N VAL A 64 -11.24 13.48 6.33
CA VAL A 64 -11.06 12.96 4.98
C VAL A 64 -12.22 13.47 4.13
N SER A 65 -11.93 14.25 3.12
CA SER A 65 -12.91 14.79 2.18
C SER A 65 -12.72 14.21 0.79
N VAL A 66 -13.76 13.58 0.26
CA VAL A 66 -13.76 13.04 -1.10
C VAL A 66 -14.66 13.93 -1.96
N LEU A 67 -14.04 14.82 -2.75
CA LEU A 67 -14.74 15.76 -3.63
C LEU A 67 -15.02 15.16 -5.02
N ALA A 68 -14.22 14.19 -5.47
CA ALA A 68 -14.35 13.50 -6.76
C ALA A 68 -15.02 12.13 -6.58
N GLN A 69 -16.23 12.09 -6.04
CA GLN A 69 -16.94 10.85 -5.70
C GLN A 69 -17.29 9.98 -6.92
N ASP A 70 -17.37 10.57 -8.10
CA ASP A 70 -17.64 9.88 -9.36
C ASP A 70 -16.50 8.93 -9.79
N ILE A 71 -15.24 9.28 -9.44
CA ILE A 71 -14.04 8.48 -9.78
C ILE A 71 -13.37 7.87 -8.56
N CYS A 72 -13.65 8.38 -7.36
CA CYS A 72 -13.22 7.81 -6.09
C CYS A 72 -14.42 7.73 -5.14
N PRO A 73 -15.23 6.68 -5.20
CA PRO A 73 -16.46 6.58 -4.40
C PRO A 73 -16.18 6.43 -2.90
N ARG A 74 -14.97 5.99 -2.54
CA ARG A 74 -14.58 5.78 -1.12
C ARG A 74 -13.09 5.94 -0.93
N TYR A 75 -12.70 6.70 0.07
CA TYR A 75 -11.35 6.80 0.59
C TYR A 75 -11.40 6.69 2.11
N THR A 76 -10.52 5.91 2.71
CA THR A 76 -10.46 5.71 4.16
C THR A 76 -9.07 6.01 4.66
N ALA A 77 -8.96 6.56 5.86
CA ALA A 77 -7.71 6.79 6.53
C ALA A 77 -7.77 6.30 7.99
N HIS A 78 -6.63 5.86 8.49
CA HIS A 78 -6.42 5.51 9.88
C HIS A 78 -5.30 6.37 10.44
N TYR A 79 -5.51 6.92 11.62
CA TYR A 79 -4.46 7.59 12.37
C TYR A 79 -3.72 6.56 13.23
N VAL A 80 -2.42 6.51 13.08
CA VAL A 80 -1.54 5.63 13.86
C VAL A 80 -0.55 6.49 14.62
N HIS A 81 -0.48 6.33 15.94
CA HIS A 81 0.40 7.11 16.80
C HIS A 81 1.61 6.29 17.27
N ASP A 82 2.60 6.98 17.83
CA ASP A 82 3.83 6.38 18.38
C ASP A 82 4.64 5.52 17.39
N VAL A 83 4.53 5.83 16.11
CA VAL A 83 5.27 5.14 15.06
C VAL A 83 6.76 5.45 15.18
N LYS A 84 7.59 4.39 15.21
CA LYS A 84 9.05 4.50 15.13
C LYS A 84 9.52 3.92 13.81
N ILE A 85 10.12 4.74 12.98
CA ILE A 85 10.71 4.28 11.73
C ILE A 85 11.92 3.38 12.04
N SER A 86 11.92 2.18 11.49
CA SER A 86 12.96 1.17 11.69
C SER A 86 13.01 0.21 10.51
N GLU A 87 13.96 -0.69 10.52
CA GLU A 87 13.94 -1.84 9.62
C GLU A 87 12.71 -2.73 9.88
N SER A 88 12.17 -3.27 8.81
CA SER A 88 11.11 -4.27 8.89
C SER A 88 11.59 -5.59 9.49
N PRO A 89 10.70 -6.37 10.12
CA PRO A 89 11.03 -7.71 10.58
C PRO A 89 11.59 -8.59 9.45
N ALA A 90 12.53 -9.45 9.77
CA ALA A 90 13.22 -10.29 8.78
C ALA A 90 12.27 -11.11 7.90
N TRP A 91 11.16 -11.62 8.46
CA TRP A 91 10.17 -12.38 7.72
C TRP A 91 9.47 -11.54 6.62
N MET A 92 9.18 -10.26 6.91
CA MET A 92 8.54 -9.34 5.95
C MET A 92 9.52 -8.98 4.83
N ARG A 93 10.76 -8.62 5.20
CA ARG A 93 11.83 -8.32 4.23
C ARG A 93 12.07 -9.48 3.28
N LYS A 94 12.12 -10.72 3.81
CA LYS A 94 12.24 -11.93 2.99
C LYS A 94 11.09 -12.07 2.00
N ARG A 95 9.83 -11.93 2.46
CA ARG A 95 8.66 -12.06 1.59
C ARG A 95 8.60 -11.00 0.50
N LEU A 96 8.95 -9.76 0.83
CA LEU A 96 9.03 -8.68 -0.16
C LEU A 96 10.14 -8.96 -1.18
N ALA A 97 11.32 -9.42 -0.74
CA ALA A 97 12.42 -9.77 -1.64
C ALA A 97 12.04 -10.90 -2.61
N LEU A 98 11.27 -11.91 -2.17
CA LEU A 98 10.80 -13.00 -3.02
C LEU A 98 9.86 -12.53 -4.15
N VAL A 99 9.15 -11.42 -3.97
CA VAL A 99 8.31 -10.79 -5.01
C VAL A 99 8.98 -9.61 -5.70
N GLY A 100 10.32 -9.48 -5.56
CA GLY A 100 11.13 -8.48 -6.25
C GLY A 100 11.07 -7.07 -5.67
N ILE A 101 10.62 -6.91 -4.41
CA ILE A 101 10.55 -5.61 -3.73
C ILE A 101 11.68 -5.51 -2.72
N GLY A 102 12.52 -4.46 -2.86
CA GLY A 102 13.52 -4.11 -1.86
C GLY A 102 12.87 -3.49 -0.61
N SER A 103 13.32 -3.90 0.57
CA SER A 103 12.89 -3.30 1.83
C SER A 103 13.51 -1.90 2.00
N ILE A 104 12.71 -0.95 2.47
CA ILE A 104 13.11 0.45 2.72
C ILE A 104 12.97 0.78 4.20
N SER A 105 11.77 0.72 4.73
CA SER A 105 11.45 0.97 6.14
C SER A 105 10.19 0.21 6.52
N ASN A 106 9.96 0.01 7.81
CA ASN A 106 8.78 -0.70 8.28
C ASN A 106 7.46 -0.13 7.76
N VAL A 107 7.32 1.19 7.67
CA VAL A 107 6.09 1.83 7.16
C VAL A 107 5.90 1.55 5.67
N VAL A 108 6.93 1.80 4.86
CA VAL A 108 6.88 1.57 3.40
C VAL A 108 6.69 0.08 3.09
N ASP A 109 7.38 -0.77 3.82
CA ASP A 109 7.31 -2.22 3.62
C ASP A 109 5.92 -2.79 3.97
N ILE A 110 5.25 -2.25 5.01
CA ILE A 110 3.88 -2.62 5.35
C ILE A 110 2.94 -2.26 4.19
N THR A 111 3.04 -1.06 3.62
CA THR A 111 2.19 -0.67 2.48
C THR A 111 2.42 -1.56 1.27
N ASN A 112 3.67 -1.86 0.95
CA ASN A 112 4.03 -2.78 -0.12
C ASN A 112 3.57 -4.22 0.15
N PHE A 113 3.69 -4.68 1.39
CA PHE A 113 3.25 -6.02 1.79
C PHE A 113 1.73 -6.17 1.62
N ILE A 114 0.93 -5.23 2.11
CA ILE A 114 -0.53 -5.23 1.96
C ILE A 114 -0.94 -5.16 0.49
N LEU A 115 -0.25 -4.33 -0.31
CA LEU A 115 -0.49 -4.27 -1.75
C LEU A 115 -0.28 -5.64 -2.42
N LYS A 116 0.79 -6.36 -2.08
CA LYS A 116 1.07 -7.68 -2.65
C LYS A 116 0.20 -8.79 -2.08
N GLU A 117 -0.13 -8.73 -0.80
CA GLU A 117 -0.96 -9.74 -0.16
C GLU A 117 -2.44 -9.62 -0.54
N LEU A 118 -3.02 -8.42 -0.45
CA LEU A 118 -4.45 -8.17 -0.59
C LEU A 118 -4.84 -7.39 -1.85
N GLY A 119 -3.87 -6.81 -2.56
CA GLY A 119 -4.13 -5.96 -3.72
C GLY A 119 -4.64 -4.55 -3.37
N GLN A 120 -4.50 -4.14 -2.09
CA GLN A 120 -4.98 -2.85 -1.63
C GLN A 120 -3.84 -1.82 -1.62
N PRO A 121 -3.86 -0.81 -2.52
CA PRO A 121 -2.91 0.30 -2.46
C PRO A 121 -3.10 1.10 -1.19
N MET A 122 -1.98 1.50 -0.58
CA MET A 122 -1.96 2.31 0.62
C MET A 122 -0.94 3.44 0.49
N HIS A 123 -1.23 4.57 1.11
CA HIS A 123 -0.29 5.67 1.29
C HIS A 123 -0.12 5.93 2.78
N ALA A 124 1.09 6.22 3.20
CA ALA A 124 1.41 6.66 4.55
C ALA A 124 1.83 8.13 4.50
N PHE A 125 1.24 8.94 5.36
CA PHE A 125 1.54 10.37 5.48
C PHE A 125 2.04 10.65 6.88
N ASP A 126 3.09 11.45 7.00
CA ASP A 126 3.48 11.98 8.31
C ASP A 126 2.48 13.10 8.68
N TYR A 127 1.73 12.85 9.74
CA TYR A 127 0.68 13.76 10.19
C TYR A 127 1.21 15.15 10.53
N SER A 128 2.47 15.27 10.96
CA SER A 128 3.07 16.57 11.31
C SER A 128 3.28 17.50 10.12
N TYR A 129 3.25 16.96 8.91
CA TYR A 129 3.37 17.72 7.66
C TYR A 129 2.03 17.98 6.98
N LEU A 130 0.92 17.42 7.49
CA LEU A 130 -0.40 17.66 6.89
C LEU A 130 -0.92 19.04 7.27
N GLU A 131 -1.13 19.89 6.29
CA GLU A 131 -1.74 21.21 6.50
C GLU A 131 -3.26 21.08 6.62
N GLY A 132 -3.82 21.66 7.69
CA GLY A 132 -5.26 21.69 7.94
C GLY A 132 -5.85 20.41 8.53
N ASP A 133 -5.02 19.45 8.97
CA ASP A 133 -5.47 18.17 9.55
C ASP A 133 -6.45 17.39 8.63
N GLU A 134 -6.34 17.57 7.32
CA GLU A 134 -7.29 17.01 6.35
C GLU A 134 -6.58 16.35 5.18
N ILE A 135 -7.12 15.21 4.74
CA ILE A 135 -6.79 14.61 3.43
C ILE A 135 -7.97 14.89 2.49
N VAL A 136 -7.66 15.48 1.33
CA VAL A 136 -8.64 15.83 0.31
C VAL A 136 -8.37 15.03 -0.96
N VAL A 137 -9.37 14.26 -1.39
CA VAL A 137 -9.34 13.53 -2.66
C VAL A 137 -10.19 14.30 -3.66
N ARG A 138 -9.53 14.88 -4.67
CA ARG A 138 -10.18 15.77 -5.64
C ARG A 138 -9.61 15.59 -7.04
N ARG A 139 -10.26 16.22 -8.00
CA ARG A 139 -9.65 16.44 -9.32
C ARG A 139 -8.58 17.52 -9.21
N ALA A 140 -7.52 17.39 -10.00
CA ALA A 140 -6.54 18.46 -10.15
C ALA A 140 -7.17 19.68 -10.84
N ASN A 141 -6.57 20.85 -10.63
CA ASN A 141 -6.88 22.03 -11.44
C ASN A 141 -6.07 21.98 -12.74
N ASP A 142 -6.58 22.59 -13.80
CA ASP A 142 -5.84 22.68 -15.05
C ASP A 142 -4.58 23.53 -14.85
N GLY A 143 -3.42 22.99 -15.27
CA GLY A 143 -2.11 23.61 -15.07
C GLY A 143 -1.48 23.40 -13.68
N GLU A 144 -2.13 22.66 -12.80
CA GLU A 144 -1.55 22.30 -11.50
C GLU A 144 -0.34 21.38 -11.71
N LYS A 145 0.73 21.60 -10.96
CA LYS A 145 1.98 20.87 -11.12
C LYS A 145 2.23 19.95 -9.93
N ILE A 146 2.77 18.79 -10.23
CA ILE A 146 3.23 17.80 -9.24
C ILE A 146 4.64 17.36 -9.58
N VAL A 147 5.49 17.20 -8.55
CA VAL A 147 6.80 16.57 -8.69
C VAL A 147 6.68 15.17 -8.07
N THR A 148 6.95 14.15 -8.86
CA THR A 148 6.91 12.76 -8.41
C THR A 148 8.20 12.36 -7.70
N LEU A 149 8.19 11.18 -7.03
CA LEU A 149 9.34 10.68 -6.25
C LEU A 149 10.61 10.46 -7.11
N ASP A 150 10.45 10.28 -8.41
CA ASP A 150 11.56 10.21 -9.38
C ASP A 150 11.99 11.60 -9.90
N GLU A 151 11.62 12.67 -9.17
CA GLU A 151 11.97 14.07 -9.43
C GLU A 151 11.45 14.61 -10.78
N LYS A 152 10.45 13.95 -11.38
CA LYS A 152 9.83 14.45 -12.60
C LYS A 152 8.67 15.37 -12.29
N GLU A 153 8.64 16.50 -12.98
CA GLU A 153 7.52 17.45 -12.93
C GLU A 153 6.47 17.06 -13.98
N PHE A 154 5.21 17.01 -13.56
CA PHE A 154 4.06 16.82 -14.44
C PHE A 154 3.07 17.97 -14.27
N GLU A 155 2.55 18.43 -15.40
CA GLU A 155 1.41 19.35 -15.42
C GLU A 155 0.11 18.54 -15.49
N LEU A 156 -0.77 18.81 -14.56
CA LEU A 156 -2.03 18.10 -14.39
C LEU A 156 -3.18 18.85 -15.02
N ASN A 157 -4.29 18.16 -15.20
CA ASN A 157 -5.55 18.74 -15.65
C ASN A 157 -6.73 18.12 -14.89
N SER A 158 -7.92 18.62 -15.13
CA SER A 158 -9.17 18.23 -14.44
C SER A 158 -9.57 16.76 -14.62
N ASN A 159 -8.91 15.98 -15.48
CA ASN A 159 -9.12 14.52 -15.58
C ASN A 159 -8.24 13.72 -14.59
N ASN A 160 -7.24 14.36 -13.99
CA ASN A 160 -6.36 13.70 -13.03
C ASN A 160 -6.97 13.73 -11.62
N LEU A 161 -7.00 12.57 -10.95
CA LEU A 161 -7.33 12.45 -9.54
C LEU A 161 -6.07 12.71 -8.72
N VAL A 162 -6.21 13.50 -7.67
CA VAL A 162 -5.11 13.82 -6.74
C VAL A 162 -5.54 13.59 -5.30
N ILE A 163 -4.58 13.20 -4.49
CA ILE A 163 -4.69 13.13 -3.03
C ILE A 163 -3.81 14.25 -2.49
N CYS A 164 -4.38 15.15 -1.73
CA CYS A 164 -3.70 16.32 -1.18
C CYS A 164 -4.12 16.53 0.27
N ASP A 165 -3.39 17.37 0.98
CA ASP A 165 -3.84 17.99 2.22
C ASP A 165 -4.70 19.23 1.94
N GLY A 166 -4.99 20.00 2.97
CA GLY A 166 -5.79 21.22 2.83
C GLY A 166 -5.20 22.29 1.91
N CYS A 167 -3.93 22.20 1.54
CA CYS A 167 -3.20 23.24 0.80
C CYS A 167 -2.42 22.71 -0.41
N LEU A 168 -1.78 21.57 -0.37
CA LEU A 168 -0.80 21.10 -1.35
C LEU A 168 -1.09 19.71 -1.90
N LEU A 169 -0.69 19.49 -3.17
CA LEU A 169 -0.57 18.16 -3.73
C LEU A 169 0.53 17.37 -2.97
N TYR A 170 0.14 16.25 -2.42
CA TYR A 170 1.08 15.37 -1.75
C TYR A 170 1.65 14.37 -2.75
N THR A 171 2.95 14.45 -3.00
CA THR A 171 3.70 13.30 -3.47
C THR A 171 3.95 12.44 -2.26
N SER A 172 3.47 11.20 -2.26
CA SER A 172 3.71 10.27 -1.16
C SER A 172 5.19 10.29 -0.80
N PRO A 173 5.58 10.67 0.43
CA PRO A 173 6.93 10.42 0.90
C PRO A 173 7.02 8.93 1.18
N SER A 174 7.58 8.20 0.27
CA SER A 174 7.98 6.81 0.46
C SER A 174 9.44 6.72 0.81
#